data_8f3b88aab32e5ed6427e580a3e9d0e31
#
_entry.id   8f3b88aab32e5ed6427e580a3e9d0e31
#
_cell.length_a   1.000
_cell.length_b   1.000
_cell.length_c   1.000
_cell.angle_alpha   90.00
_cell.angle_beta   90.00
_cell.angle_gamma   90.00
#
_symmetry.space_group_name_H-M   'P 1'
#
loop_
_entity.id
_entity.type
_entity.pdbx_description
1 polymer ?
#
loop_
_entity_poly.entity_id
_entity_poly.type
_entity_poly.pdbx_seq_one_letter_code
_entity_poly.pdbx_strand_id
1 'polypeptide(L)'
;MARYFEGTDAQKSRAYSPAVVSEGGRTVWLAGQTATVDGDGKDISGDFEAQTHRVFALIDQTLRRAGGSLANLVTMTVFIKEPRHGDRFVELRREKFPDGRYPGSALITVTNFARPGMEIEIQAVAVIGDRA
;
A
#
# COMPACT_ATOMS: atom_id res chain seq x y z
N MET A 1 16.02 2.67 11.03
CA MET A 1 14.95 3.45 11.67
C MET A 1 14.32 4.40 10.66
N ALA A 2 13.04 4.58 10.74
CA ALA A 2 12.33 5.44 9.81
C ALA A 2 11.62 6.56 10.56
N ARG A 3 11.71 7.77 10.01
CA ARG A 3 11.04 8.94 10.55
C ARG A 3 10.00 9.43 9.54
N TYR A 4 8.75 9.42 9.96
CA TYR A 4 7.62 9.82 9.13
C TYR A 4 7.35 11.29 9.39
N PHE A 5 7.45 12.09 8.34
CA PHE A 5 7.23 13.53 8.47
C PHE A 5 5.75 13.82 8.73
N GLU A 6 5.50 14.77 9.59
CA GLU A 6 4.13 15.22 9.81
C GLU A 6 3.63 15.93 8.56
N GLY A 7 2.43 15.54 8.12
CA GLY A 7 1.82 16.14 6.96
C GLY A 7 1.01 17.40 7.30
N THR A 8 0.62 18.11 6.25
CA THR A 8 -0.41 19.15 6.36
C THR A 8 -1.75 18.49 6.69
N ASP A 9 -2.75 19.29 7.07
CA ASP A 9 -4.08 18.76 7.34
C ASP A 9 -4.65 18.02 6.11
N ALA A 10 -4.40 18.58 4.91
CA ALA A 10 -4.84 17.94 3.68
C ALA A 10 -4.16 16.56 3.49
N GLN A 11 -2.85 16.47 3.74
CA GLN A 11 -2.13 15.21 3.63
C GLN A 11 -2.60 14.20 4.67
N LYS A 12 -2.79 14.63 5.91
CA LYS A 12 -3.31 13.75 6.96
C LYS A 12 -4.69 13.22 6.60
N SER A 13 -5.55 14.07 6.05
CA SER A 13 -6.89 13.66 5.65
C SER A 13 -6.86 12.61 4.52
N ARG A 14 -5.77 12.59 3.74
CA ARG A 14 -5.59 11.61 2.66
C ARG A 14 -4.73 10.43 3.07
N ALA A 15 -4.33 10.33 4.35
CA ALA A 15 -3.62 9.19 4.93
C ALA A 15 -2.28 8.91 4.25
N TYR A 16 -1.48 9.95 4.02
CA TYR A 16 -0.10 9.77 3.57
C TYR A 16 0.81 10.82 4.19
N SER A 17 2.10 10.50 4.24
CA SER A 17 3.14 11.41 4.71
C SER A 17 3.80 12.11 3.53
N PRO A 18 4.22 13.39 3.68
CA PRO A 18 4.92 14.07 2.59
C PRO A 18 6.29 13.46 2.31
N ALA A 19 6.91 12.86 3.32
CA ALA A 19 8.22 12.22 3.19
C ALA A 19 8.44 11.27 4.35
N VAL A 20 9.30 10.28 4.12
CA VAL A 20 9.81 9.39 5.17
C VAL A 20 11.31 9.33 5.00
N VAL A 21 12.04 9.53 6.09
CA VAL A 21 13.50 9.38 6.11
C VAL A 21 13.83 8.09 6.83
N SER A 22 14.64 7.25 6.21
CA SER A 22 15.10 6.01 6.82
C SER A 22 16.61 5.98 6.88
N GLU A 23 17.14 5.38 7.93
CA GLU A 23 18.56 5.14 8.11
C GLU A 23 18.75 3.73 8.67
N GLY A 24 19.73 3.03 8.14
CA GLY A 24 19.98 1.64 8.54
C GLY A 24 18.87 0.71 8.07
N GLY A 25 18.91 -0.49 8.61
CA GLY A 25 17.90 -1.48 8.28
C GLY A 25 18.12 -2.15 6.95
N ARG A 26 17.15 -2.98 6.58
CA ARG A 26 17.13 -3.69 5.30
C ARG A 26 15.99 -3.15 4.46
N THR A 27 16.31 -2.74 3.23
CA THR A 27 15.31 -2.25 2.30
C THR A 27 14.70 -3.42 1.56
N VAL A 28 13.38 -3.48 1.54
CA VAL A 28 12.62 -4.48 0.80
C VAL A 28 11.93 -3.78 -0.37
N TRP A 29 12.31 -4.17 -1.56
CA TRP A 29 11.77 -3.64 -2.82
C TRP A 29 10.68 -4.59 -3.28
N LEU A 30 9.43 -4.19 -3.10
CA LEU A 30 8.29 -5.03 -3.43
C LEU A 30 7.91 -4.84 -4.90
N ALA A 31 7.55 -5.93 -5.55
CA ALA A 31 6.96 -5.88 -6.87
C ALA A 31 5.54 -5.28 -6.78
N GLY A 32 5.03 -4.81 -7.91
CA GLY A 32 3.63 -4.40 -7.99
C GLY A 32 2.71 -5.56 -7.67
N GLN A 33 1.77 -5.35 -6.77
CA GLN A 33 0.84 -6.38 -6.30
C GLN A 33 -0.56 -6.09 -6.79
N THR A 34 -1.17 -7.07 -7.43
CA THR A 34 -2.57 -7.08 -7.84
C THR A 34 -3.24 -8.33 -7.30
N ALA A 35 -4.55 -8.40 -7.37
CA ALA A 35 -5.29 -9.61 -6.98
C ALA A 35 -6.62 -9.65 -7.70
N THR A 36 -6.94 -10.80 -8.30
CA THR A 36 -8.27 -11.07 -8.87
C THR A 36 -8.95 -12.24 -8.18
N VAL A 37 -8.26 -12.81 -7.16
CA VAL A 37 -8.76 -13.95 -6.38
C VAL A 37 -8.47 -13.65 -4.91
N ASP A 38 -9.43 -13.93 -4.04
CA ASP A 38 -9.24 -13.73 -2.60
C ASP A 38 -8.54 -14.93 -1.95
N GLY A 39 -8.39 -14.87 -0.60
CA GLY A 39 -7.69 -15.92 0.14
C GLY A 39 -8.36 -17.28 0.09
N ASP A 40 -9.64 -17.35 -0.25
CA ASP A 40 -10.42 -18.57 -0.34
C ASP A 40 -10.56 -19.08 -1.77
N GLY A 41 -9.91 -18.41 -2.72
CA GLY A 41 -9.98 -18.79 -4.13
C GLY A 41 -11.19 -18.22 -4.86
N LYS A 42 -11.94 -17.33 -4.22
CA LYS A 42 -13.09 -16.67 -4.86
C LYS A 42 -12.62 -15.62 -5.86
N ASP A 43 -13.29 -15.58 -7.01
CA ASP A 43 -13.04 -14.57 -8.03
C ASP A 43 -13.54 -13.21 -7.52
N ILE A 44 -12.62 -12.23 -7.42
CA ILE A 44 -12.92 -10.86 -7.02
C ILE A 44 -12.61 -9.86 -8.14
N SER A 45 -12.61 -10.33 -9.39
CA SER A 45 -12.44 -9.45 -10.56
C SER A 45 -13.48 -8.34 -10.52
N GLY A 46 -13.06 -7.10 -10.78
CA GLY A 46 -13.94 -5.94 -10.78
C GLY A 46 -14.36 -5.43 -9.42
N ASP A 47 -14.03 -6.13 -8.35
CA ASP A 47 -14.40 -5.74 -6.99
C ASP A 47 -13.24 -4.94 -6.35
N PHE A 48 -13.31 -3.62 -6.45
CA PHE A 48 -12.23 -2.75 -5.99
C PHE A 48 -11.92 -2.97 -4.51
N GLU A 49 -12.93 -2.99 -3.67
CA GLU A 49 -12.74 -3.06 -2.22
C GLU A 49 -12.14 -4.41 -1.80
N ALA A 50 -12.66 -5.50 -2.34
CA ALA A 50 -12.12 -6.82 -2.06
C ALA A 50 -10.68 -6.95 -2.56
N GLN A 51 -10.38 -6.42 -3.75
CA GLN A 51 -9.02 -6.42 -4.28
C GLN A 51 -8.08 -5.59 -3.41
N THR A 52 -8.52 -4.44 -2.93
CA THR A 52 -7.70 -3.59 -2.08
C THR A 52 -7.31 -4.32 -0.80
N HIS A 53 -8.27 -4.95 -0.12
CA HIS A 53 -7.98 -5.75 1.05
C HIS A 53 -7.01 -6.89 0.74
N ARG A 54 -7.23 -7.58 -0.37
CA ARG A 54 -6.38 -8.71 -0.75
C ARG A 54 -4.96 -8.27 -1.08
N VAL A 55 -4.81 -7.15 -1.80
CA VAL A 55 -3.50 -6.61 -2.15
C VAL A 55 -2.71 -6.27 -0.88
N PHE A 56 -3.33 -5.58 0.08
CA PHE A 56 -2.65 -5.29 1.35
C PHE A 56 -2.27 -6.57 2.10
N ALA A 57 -3.16 -7.56 2.12
CA ALA A 57 -2.86 -8.82 2.78
C ALA A 57 -1.67 -9.54 2.13
N LEU A 58 -1.59 -9.55 0.81
CA LEU A 58 -0.49 -10.18 0.08
C LEU A 58 0.83 -9.44 0.32
N ILE A 59 0.81 -8.13 0.34
CA ILE A 59 2.00 -7.32 0.66
C ILE A 59 2.45 -7.64 2.09
N ASP A 60 1.52 -7.69 3.04
CA ASP A 60 1.86 -8.02 4.42
C ASP A 60 2.48 -9.40 4.54
N GLN A 61 1.91 -10.40 3.84
CA GLN A 61 2.47 -11.76 3.83
C GLN A 61 3.91 -11.76 3.30
N THR A 62 4.18 -11.04 2.23
CA THR A 62 5.53 -10.94 1.67
C THR A 62 6.48 -10.30 2.67
N LEU A 63 6.05 -9.20 3.32
CA LEU A 63 6.87 -8.52 4.32
C LEU A 63 7.14 -9.41 5.53
N ARG A 64 6.17 -10.23 5.94
CA ARG A 64 6.37 -11.19 7.05
C ARG A 64 7.48 -12.18 6.73
N ARG A 65 7.60 -12.59 5.49
CA ARG A 65 8.70 -13.46 5.05
C ARG A 65 10.06 -12.76 5.18
N ALA A 66 10.08 -11.45 5.12
CA ALA A 66 11.30 -10.65 5.29
C ALA A 66 11.51 -10.20 6.73
N GLY A 67 10.63 -10.58 7.64
CA GLY A 67 10.74 -10.23 9.05
C GLY A 67 10.05 -8.95 9.45
N GLY A 68 9.17 -8.41 8.61
CA GLY A 68 8.45 -7.18 8.88
C GLY A 68 6.94 -7.29 8.68
N SER A 69 6.31 -6.15 8.47
CA SER A 69 4.86 -6.05 8.27
C SER A 69 4.54 -4.78 7.49
N LEU A 70 3.25 -4.53 7.25
CA LEU A 70 2.80 -3.28 6.63
C LEU A 70 3.33 -2.05 7.36
N ALA A 71 3.53 -2.13 8.67
CA ALA A 71 4.05 -1.01 9.46
C ALA A 71 5.46 -0.57 9.02
N ASN A 72 6.17 -1.40 8.27
CA ASN A 72 7.50 -1.08 7.76
C ASN A 72 7.49 -0.37 6.41
N LEU A 73 6.33 -0.20 5.78
CA LEU A 73 6.25 0.50 4.50
C LEU A 73 6.65 1.96 4.65
N VAL A 74 7.53 2.42 3.78
CA VAL A 74 7.98 3.82 3.77
C VAL A 74 7.42 4.59 2.59
N THR A 75 7.11 3.92 1.48
CA THR A 75 6.45 4.55 0.33
C THR A 75 5.63 3.53 -0.42
N MET A 76 4.59 4.01 -1.09
CA MET A 76 3.80 3.20 -2.00
C MET A 76 3.32 4.06 -3.17
N THR A 77 3.24 3.46 -4.33
CA THR A 77 2.56 4.03 -5.48
C THR A 77 1.33 3.17 -5.74
N VAL A 78 0.18 3.82 -5.76
CA VAL A 78 -1.12 3.17 -5.88
C VAL A 78 -1.70 3.52 -7.23
N PHE A 79 -1.99 2.51 -8.03
CA PHE A 79 -2.60 2.67 -9.35
C PHE A 79 -4.03 2.16 -9.29
N ILE A 80 -4.98 2.95 -9.77
CA ILE A 80 -6.39 2.57 -9.83
C ILE A 80 -6.95 2.86 -11.22
N LYS A 81 -7.94 2.09 -11.63
CA LYS A 81 -8.59 2.29 -12.94
C LYS A 81 -9.68 3.35 -12.89
N GLU A 82 -10.43 3.38 -11.81
CA GLU A 82 -11.59 4.25 -11.67
C GLU A 82 -11.28 5.36 -10.67
N PRO A 83 -11.18 6.64 -11.13
CA PRO A 83 -10.80 7.73 -10.20
C PRO A 83 -11.78 7.92 -9.05
N ARG A 84 -13.04 7.51 -9.20
CA ARG A 84 -14.03 7.61 -8.13
C ARG A 84 -13.73 6.69 -6.94
N HIS A 85 -12.86 5.70 -7.12
CA HIS A 85 -12.42 4.84 -6.01
C HIS A 85 -11.36 5.48 -5.12
N GLY A 86 -10.85 6.67 -5.48
CA GLY A 86 -9.76 7.29 -4.75
C GLY A 86 -10.07 7.58 -3.29
N ASP A 87 -11.24 8.15 -3.01
CA ASP A 87 -11.61 8.49 -1.63
C ASP A 87 -11.81 7.23 -0.78
N ARG A 88 -12.44 6.20 -1.35
CA ARG A 88 -12.60 4.93 -0.64
C ARG A 88 -11.26 4.26 -0.38
N PHE A 89 -10.34 4.34 -1.34
CA PHE A 89 -8.99 3.83 -1.12
C PHE A 89 -8.34 4.48 0.10
N VAL A 90 -8.46 5.80 0.23
CA VAL A 90 -7.88 6.53 1.35
C VAL A 90 -8.42 6.03 2.69
N GLU A 91 -9.74 5.80 2.77
CA GLU A 91 -10.35 5.24 3.98
C GLU A 91 -9.80 3.85 4.31
N LEU A 92 -9.69 2.99 3.30
CA LEU A 92 -9.16 1.63 3.48
C LEU A 92 -7.68 1.68 3.90
N ARG A 93 -6.88 2.56 3.29
CA ARG A 93 -5.49 2.73 3.67
C ARG A 93 -5.35 3.17 5.12
N ARG A 94 -6.19 4.11 5.57
CA ARG A 94 -6.14 4.58 6.95
C ARG A 94 -6.29 3.43 7.95
N GLU A 95 -7.16 2.47 7.65
CA GLU A 95 -7.36 1.30 8.49
C GLU A 95 -6.10 0.43 8.61
N LYS A 96 -5.28 0.42 7.55
CA LYS A 96 -4.07 -0.42 7.53
C LYS A 96 -2.91 0.19 8.31
N PHE A 97 -2.99 1.47 8.65
CA PHE A 97 -1.95 2.19 9.38
C PHE A 97 -2.55 2.90 10.59
N PRO A 98 -3.04 2.14 11.59
CA PRO A 98 -3.78 2.71 12.71
C PRO A 98 -2.96 3.65 13.59
N ASP A 99 -1.64 3.56 13.53
CA ASP A 99 -0.74 4.44 14.28
C ASP A 99 -0.62 5.83 13.67
N GLY A 100 -1.18 6.04 12.48
CA GLY A 100 -1.02 7.30 11.76
C GLY A 100 0.36 7.47 11.12
N ARG A 101 1.19 6.45 11.13
CA ARG A 101 2.51 6.47 10.47
C ARG A 101 2.33 6.05 9.02
N TYR A 102 1.84 6.97 8.22
CA TYR A 102 1.51 6.69 6.82
C TYR A 102 2.75 6.74 5.95
N PRO A 103 2.92 5.79 5.02
CA PRO A 103 4.00 5.92 4.02
C PRO A 103 3.78 7.13 3.13
N GLY A 104 4.86 7.57 2.48
CA GLY A 104 4.73 8.47 1.35
C GLY A 104 3.93 7.76 0.27
N SER A 105 3.22 8.51 -0.58
CA SER A 105 2.36 7.88 -1.56
C SER A 105 2.07 8.78 -2.74
N ALA A 106 1.92 8.17 -3.90
CA ALA A 106 1.22 8.75 -5.04
C ALA A 106 0.03 7.86 -5.36
N LEU A 107 -1.10 8.47 -5.66
CA LEU A 107 -2.32 7.78 -6.10
C LEU A 107 -2.59 8.20 -7.54
N ILE A 108 -2.50 7.25 -8.46
CA ILE A 108 -2.47 7.51 -9.89
C ILE A 108 -3.58 6.72 -10.57
N THR A 109 -4.34 7.38 -11.43
CA THR A 109 -5.35 6.70 -12.25
C THR A 109 -4.68 6.27 -13.56
N VAL A 110 -4.90 5.03 -13.95
CA VAL A 110 -4.36 4.44 -15.17
C VAL A 110 -5.50 3.98 -16.08
N THR A 111 -5.18 3.83 -17.36
CA THR A 111 -6.16 3.40 -18.36
C THR A 111 -6.58 1.95 -18.15
N ASN A 112 -5.62 1.07 -17.81
CA ASN A 112 -5.89 -0.35 -17.63
C ASN A 112 -4.71 -1.04 -16.97
N PHE A 113 -4.88 -2.31 -16.65
CA PHE A 113 -3.85 -3.17 -16.05
C PHE A 113 -3.48 -4.30 -17.01
N ALA A 114 -2.51 -5.10 -16.57
CA ALA A 114 -1.98 -6.17 -17.40
C ALA A 114 -3.03 -7.23 -17.75
N ARG A 115 -4.04 -7.41 -16.90
CA ARG A 115 -5.10 -8.40 -17.11
C ARG A 115 -6.47 -7.80 -16.85
N PRO A 116 -7.52 -8.30 -17.53
CA PRO A 116 -8.89 -7.87 -17.23
C PRO A 116 -9.28 -8.17 -15.77
N GLY A 117 -10.13 -7.32 -15.23
CA GLY A 117 -10.67 -7.50 -13.88
C GLY A 117 -9.85 -6.88 -12.78
N MET A 118 -8.61 -6.48 -13.03
CA MET A 118 -7.78 -5.77 -12.05
C MET A 118 -8.27 -4.34 -11.91
N GLU A 119 -8.50 -3.91 -10.66
CA GLU A 119 -8.98 -2.56 -10.34
C GLU A 119 -7.94 -1.75 -9.59
N ILE A 120 -6.91 -2.38 -9.03
CA ILE A 120 -5.89 -1.71 -8.23
C ILE A 120 -4.58 -2.49 -8.32
N GLU A 121 -3.48 -1.74 -8.31
CA GLU A 121 -2.13 -2.28 -8.14
C GLU A 121 -1.38 -1.39 -7.17
N ILE A 122 -0.61 -1.97 -6.27
CA ILE A 122 0.23 -1.23 -5.33
C ILE A 122 1.66 -1.69 -5.49
N GLN A 123 2.58 -0.74 -5.70
CA GLN A 123 4.01 -0.97 -5.61
C GLN A 123 4.54 -0.22 -4.40
N ALA A 124 5.41 -0.86 -3.62
CA ALA A 124 5.82 -0.31 -2.33
C ALA A 124 7.26 -0.65 -2.01
N VAL A 125 7.81 0.10 -1.06
CA VAL A 125 9.14 -0.14 -0.50
C VAL A 125 9.00 -0.11 1.01
N ALA A 126 9.66 -1.05 1.68
CA ALA A 126 9.69 -1.13 3.13
C ALA A 126 11.12 -1.07 3.64
N VAL A 127 11.29 -0.63 4.89
CA VAL A 127 12.56 -0.70 5.60
C VAL A 127 12.30 -1.43 6.91
N ILE A 128 13.03 -2.54 7.11
CA ILE A 128 12.82 -3.43 8.25
C ILE A 128 14.05 -3.37 9.14
N GLY A 129 13.83 -2.92 10.35
CA GLY A 129 14.81 -2.93 11.43
C GLY A 129 16.21 -2.49 11.02
N ASP A 130 16.95 -1.97 11.92
CA ASP A 130 18.33 -1.56 11.68
C ASP A 130 19.31 -2.42 12.46
N ARG A 131 18.88 -3.63 12.78
CA ARG A 131 19.71 -4.58 13.47
C ARG A 131 19.36 -5.98 13.06
N ALA A 132 20.31 -6.81 13.21
CA ALA A 132 20.14 -8.21 12.88
C ALA A 132 19.08 -8.87 13.75
#